data_77380f8be1d185501c1f1f8239bbcf54
#
_entry.id   77380f8be1d185501c1f1f8239bbcf54
#
_cell.length_a   1.000
_cell.length_b   1.000
_cell.length_c   1.000
_cell.angle_alpha   90.00
_cell.angle_beta   90.00
_cell.angle_gamma   90.00
#
_symmetry.space_group_name_H-M   'P 1'
#
loop_
_entity.id
_entity.type
_entity.pdbx_description
1 polymer ?
#
loop_
_entity_poly.entity_id
_entity_poly.type
_entity_poly.pdbx_seq_one_letter_code
_entity_poly.pdbx_strand_id
1 'polypeptide(L)'
;MIAVPANTSIWIAAGVTDMRRGFTGLSAAAPTVLEQNPYSGHVFVFRGRRGDLIKVLWWDGDGLCLFAKRLERGRFVWPQADKGVVSLSRAQLSMLLEGIDWRRPIRTAAPAMAV
;
A
#
# COMPACT_ATOMS: atom_id res chain seq x y z
N MET A 1 4.54 11.79 5.14
CA MET A 1 4.23 10.39 4.86
C MET A 1 5.03 9.49 5.80
N ILE A 2 4.68 8.25 5.92
CA ILE A 2 5.37 7.31 6.81
C ILE A 2 6.77 6.99 6.32
N ALA A 3 7.70 6.82 7.25
CA ALA A 3 9.01 6.26 6.95
C ALA A 3 8.89 4.73 6.99
N VAL A 4 9.26 4.07 5.89
CA VAL A 4 9.17 2.62 5.77
C VAL A 4 10.57 2.03 5.97
N PRO A 5 10.80 1.21 7.02
CA PRO A 5 12.08 0.55 7.23
C PRO A 5 12.47 -0.37 6.06
N ALA A 6 13.77 -0.57 5.87
CA ALA A 6 14.31 -1.30 4.71
C ALA A 6 13.77 -2.72 4.57
N ASN A 7 13.51 -3.41 5.69
CA ASN A 7 13.04 -4.80 5.67
C ASN A 7 11.52 -4.93 5.77
N THR A 8 10.79 -3.84 5.56
CA THR A 8 9.35 -3.84 5.61
C THR A 8 8.76 -4.16 4.25
N SER A 9 7.88 -5.13 4.19
CA SER A 9 7.12 -5.44 2.99
C SER A 9 5.90 -4.53 2.89
N ILE A 10 5.54 -4.18 1.68
CA ILE A 10 4.38 -3.34 1.37
C ILE A 10 3.46 -4.15 0.48
N TRP A 11 2.26 -4.42 0.96
CA TRP A 11 1.28 -5.24 0.26
C TRP A 11 0.10 -4.37 -0.15
N ILE A 12 -0.30 -4.45 -1.41
CA ILE A 12 -1.47 -3.74 -1.93
C ILE A 12 -2.53 -4.74 -2.38
N ALA A 13 -3.74 -4.57 -1.86
CA ALA A 13 -4.90 -5.33 -2.30
C ALA A 13 -5.39 -4.75 -3.63
N ALA A 14 -5.36 -5.56 -4.69
CA ALA A 14 -5.78 -5.11 -6.02
C ALA A 14 -7.29 -4.90 -6.11
N GLY A 15 -8.07 -5.69 -5.36
CA GLY A 15 -9.51 -5.58 -5.32
C GLY A 15 -10.03 -4.42 -4.46
N VAL A 16 -11.30 -4.10 -4.62
CA VAL A 16 -11.95 -3.02 -3.87
C VAL A 16 -12.20 -3.45 -2.43
N THR A 17 -11.84 -2.58 -1.48
CA THR A 17 -12.14 -2.73 -0.07
C THR A 17 -13.18 -1.69 0.34
N ASP A 18 -14.05 -2.02 1.29
CA ASP A 18 -15.00 -1.07 1.85
C ASP A 18 -14.24 0.01 2.64
N MET A 19 -14.16 1.19 2.08
CA MET A 19 -13.36 2.29 2.61
C MET A 19 -14.03 3.04 3.76
N ARG A 20 -15.22 2.60 4.18
CA ARG A 20 -15.83 3.06 5.43
C ARG A 20 -15.15 2.42 6.65
N ARG A 21 -14.40 1.34 6.43
CA ARG A 21 -13.65 0.64 7.49
C ARG A 21 -12.52 1.50 8.02
N GLY A 22 -12.37 1.51 9.33
CA GLY A 22 -11.23 2.11 10.02
C GLY A 22 -10.25 1.06 10.53
N PHE A 23 -9.59 1.34 11.64
CA PHE A 23 -8.55 0.46 12.21
C PHE A 23 -9.01 -0.99 12.36
N THR A 24 -10.13 -1.21 13.04
CA THR A 24 -10.62 -2.56 13.33
C THR A 24 -11.03 -3.30 12.06
N GLY A 25 -11.79 -2.65 11.20
CA GLY A 25 -12.27 -3.28 9.98
C GLY A 25 -11.16 -3.61 9.00
N LEU A 26 -10.18 -2.72 8.84
CA LEU A 26 -9.05 -2.94 7.93
C LEU A 26 -8.08 -3.97 8.51
N SER A 27 -7.81 -3.96 9.81
CA SER A 27 -6.97 -4.98 10.43
C SER A 27 -7.60 -6.37 10.34
N ALA A 28 -8.92 -6.47 10.42
CA ALA A 28 -9.64 -7.72 10.19
C ALA A 28 -9.60 -8.17 8.73
N ALA A 29 -9.53 -7.22 7.79
CA ALA A 29 -9.44 -7.54 6.36
C ALA A 29 -8.06 -8.04 5.93
N ALA A 30 -6.99 -7.64 6.60
CA ALA A 30 -5.62 -8.01 6.21
C ALA A 30 -5.40 -9.53 6.11
N PRO A 31 -5.83 -10.38 7.08
CA PRO A 31 -5.65 -11.81 6.95
C PRO A 31 -6.44 -12.44 5.81
N THR A 32 -7.64 -11.94 5.52
CA THR A 32 -8.52 -12.52 4.48
C THR A 32 -8.21 -12.00 3.10
N VAL A 33 -7.93 -10.70 2.96
CA VAL A 33 -7.70 -10.05 1.67
C VAL A 33 -6.24 -10.16 1.24
N LEU A 34 -5.32 -9.99 2.18
CA LEU A 34 -3.88 -9.94 1.91
C LEU A 34 -3.15 -11.19 2.41
N GLU A 35 -3.83 -12.06 3.16
CA GLU A 35 -3.24 -13.26 3.76
C GLU A 35 -2.04 -12.93 4.66
N GLN A 36 -2.11 -11.78 5.35
CA GLN A 36 -1.03 -11.27 6.17
C GLN A 36 -1.51 -10.92 7.58
N ASN A 37 -0.58 -10.97 8.53
CA ASN A 37 -0.84 -10.53 9.89
C ASN A 37 -0.78 -9.01 9.97
N PRO A 38 -1.87 -8.31 10.37
CA PRO A 38 -1.88 -6.84 10.45
C PRO A 38 -0.91 -6.26 11.48
N TYR A 39 -0.45 -7.08 12.43
CA TYR A 39 0.48 -6.65 13.49
C TYR A 39 1.94 -6.99 13.18
N SER A 40 2.24 -7.38 11.95
CA SER A 40 3.58 -7.82 11.54
C SER A 40 4.60 -6.68 11.40
N GLY A 41 4.14 -5.44 11.38
CA GLY A 41 4.97 -4.29 11.05
C GLY A 41 5.05 -3.99 9.56
N HIS A 42 4.49 -4.83 8.73
CA HIS A 42 4.39 -4.58 7.30
C HIS A 42 3.30 -3.55 6.98
N VAL A 43 3.34 -3.00 5.79
CA VAL A 43 2.44 -1.96 5.34
C VAL A 43 1.37 -2.57 4.43
N PHE A 44 0.12 -2.21 4.68
CA PHE A 44 -1.02 -2.74 3.93
C PHE A 44 -1.77 -1.59 3.27
N VAL A 45 -1.97 -1.71 1.96
CA VAL A 45 -2.58 -0.66 1.15
C VAL A 45 -3.92 -1.17 0.61
N PHE A 46 -4.96 -0.36 0.78
CA PHE A 46 -6.32 -0.69 0.36
C PHE A 46 -6.86 0.39 -0.57
N ARG A 47 -7.65 -0.03 -1.54
CA ARG A 47 -8.27 0.87 -2.52
C ARG A 47 -9.78 0.93 -2.35
N GLY A 48 -10.33 2.11 -2.60
CA GLY A 48 -11.76 2.32 -2.70
C GLY A 48 -12.29 2.04 -4.11
N ARG A 49 -13.63 1.95 -4.23
CA ARG A 49 -14.30 1.63 -5.49
C ARG A 49 -14.00 2.65 -6.60
N ARG A 50 -13.98 3.94 -6.26
CA ARG A 50 -13.75 5.01 -7.24
C ARG A 50 -12.28 5.12 -7.68
N GLY A 51 -11.37 4.53 -6.92
CA GLY A 51 -9.94 4.58 -7.19
C GLY A 51 -9.26 5.88 -6.79
N ASP A 52 -9.97 6.83 -6.19
CA ASP A 52 -9.43 8.12 -5.75
C ASP A 52 -9.09 8.17 -4.25
N LEU A 53 -9.47 7.13 -3.51
CA LEU A 53 -9.22 7.03 -2.07
C LEU A 53 -8.31 5.85 -1.77
N ILE A 54 -7.24 6.11 -1.03
CA ILE A 54 -6.29 5.11 -0.55
C ILE A 54 -6.29 5.13 0.97
N LYS A 55 -6.20 3.96 1.59
CA LYS A 55 -5.91 3.83 3.01
C LYS A 55 -4.72 2.92 3.19
N VAL A 56 -3.82 3.32 4.10
CA VAL A 56 -2.58 2.60 4.41
C VAL A 56 -2.56 2.31 5.89
N LEU A 57 -2.44 1.04 6.22
CA LEU A 57 -2.48 0.53 7.59
C LEU A 57 -1.14 -0.12 7.94
N TRP A 58 -0.60 0.17 9.12
CA TRP A 58 0.61 -0.51 9.62
C TRP A 58 0.65 -0.49 11.13
N TRP A 59 1.36 -1.47 11.69
CA TRP A 59 1.67 -1.55 13.11
C TRP A 59 3.07 -0.99 13.33
N ASP A 60 3.22 0.00 14.20
CA ASP A 60 4.48 0.70 14.41
C ASP A 60 5.28 0.22 15.65
N GLY A 61 4.80 -0.84 16.29
CA GLY A 61 5.41 -1.41 17.47
C GLY A 61 4.57 -1.25 18.73
N ASP A 62 3.74 -0.23 18.80
CA ASP A 62 2.85 0.00 19.95
C ASP A 62 1.43 0.37 19.57
N GLY A 63 1.16 0.59 18.30
CA GLY A 63 -0.17 0.93 17.83
C GLY A 63 -0.38 0.70 16.35
N LEU A 64 -1.65 0.60 15.96
CA LEU A 64 -2.04 0.61 14.56
C LEU A 64 -2.11 2.04 14.07
N CYS A 65 -1.44 2.30 12.95
CA CYS A 65 -1.46 3.58 12.28
C CYS A 65 -2.27 3.48 11.00
N LEU A 66 -3.04 4.50 10.71
CA LEU A 66 -3.87 4.56 9.51
C LEU A 66 -3.68 5.91 8.85
N PHE A 67 -3.26 5.87 7.58
CA PHE A 67 -3.18 7.02 6.71
C PHE A 67 -4.27 6.92 5.65
N ALA A 68 -4.94 8.03 5.37
CA ALA A 68 -5.95 8.08 4.32
C ALA A 68 -5.71 9.31 3.45
N LYS A 69 -5.81 9.13 2.13
CA LYS A 69 -5.69 10.22 1.18
C LYS A 69 -6.73 10.06 0.07
N ARG A 70 -7.43 11.15 -0.22
CA ARG A 70 -8.31 11.23 -1.39
C ARG A 70 -7.71 12.23 -2.35
N LEU A 71 -7.52 11.82 -3.60
CA LEU A 71 -7.11 12.74 -4.65
C LEU A 71 -8.24 13.70 -4.96
N GLU A 72 -7.92 14.98 -5.06
CA GLU A 72 -8.88 16.00 -5.48
C GLU A 72 -9.31 15.78 -6.92
N ARG A 73 -8.38 15.35 -7.77
CA ARG A 73 -8.62 15.03 -9.18
C ARG A 73 -7.94 13.72 -9.54
N GLY A 74 -8.58 12.97 -10.43
CA GLY A 74 -8.02 11.75 -10.96
C GLY A 74 -8.11 10.57 -10.01
N ARG A 75 -7.31 9.58 -10.27
CA ARG A 75 -7.27 8.32 -9.54
C ARG A 75 -5.84 7.90 -9.28
N PHE A 76 -5.63 7.17 -8.20
CA PHE A 76 -4.38 6.44 -8.02
C PHE A 76 -4.24 5.38 -9.11
N VAL A 77 -3.01 4.99 -9.38
CA VAL A 77 -2.73 3.89 -10.32
C VAL A 77 -2.76 2.59 -9.52
N TRP A 78 -3.78 1.76 -9.76
CA TRP A 78 -3.97 0.51 -9.06
C TRP A 78 -3.49 -0.67 -9.89
N PRO A 79 -3.02 -1.77 -9.25
CA PRO A 79 -2.79 -3.01 -9.99
C PRO A 79 -4.12 -3.55 -10.51
N GLN A 80 -4.04 -4.41 -11.53
CA GLN A 80 -5.23 -5.07 -12.06
C GLN A 80 -5.87 -5.94 -10.97
N ALA A 81 -7.21 -5.91 -10.89
CA ALA A 81 -7.94 -6.60 -9.82
C ALA A 81 -7.69 -8.11 -9.78
N ASP A 82 -7.39 -8.74 -10.93
CA ASP A 82 -7.09 -10.16 -11.03
C ASP A 82 -5.72 -10.54 -10.46
N LYS A 83 -4.87 -9.56 -10.15
CA LYS A 83 -3.57 -9.81 -9.52
C LYS A 83 -3.67 -10.20 -8.05
N GLY A 84 -4.81 -9.95 -7.41
CA GLY A 84 -5.03 -10.27 -5.99
C GLY A 84 -4.23 -9.39 -5.06
N VAL A 85 -3.01 -9.80 -4.74
CA VAL A 85 -2.11 -9.06 -3.84
C VAL A 85 -0.81 -8.79 -4.58
N VAL A 86 -0.35 -7.55 -4.51
CA VAL A 86 0.88 -7.11 -5.17
C VAL A 86 1.82 -6.51 -4.13
N SER A 87 3.10 -6.84 -4.22
CA SER A 87 4.14 -6.26 -3.38
C SER A 87 4.71 -5.01 -4.04
N LEU A 88 4.93 -3.97 -3.25
CA LEU A 88 5.51 -2.72 -3.70
C LEU A 88 6.86 -2.47 -3.03
N SER A 89 7.75 -1.78 -3.73
CA SER A 89 8.92 -1.18 -3.11
C SER A 89 8.53 0.11 -2.39
N ARG A 90 9.45 0.64 -1.56
CA ARG A 90 9.24 1.93 -0.90
C ARG A 90 9.07 3.06 -1.92
N ALA A 91 9.86 3.05 -2.99
CA ALA A 91 9.76 4.03 -4.06
C ALA A 91 8.42 3.94 -4.78
N GLN A 92 7.94 2.73 -5.04
CA GLN A 92 6.64 2.52 -5.67
C GLN A 92 5.49 3.01 -4.79
N LEU A 93 5.56 2.79 -3.48
CA LEU A 93 4.56 3.33 -2.55
C LEU A 93 4.53 4.85 -2.59
N SER A 94 5.70 5.49 -2.59
CA SER A 94 5.78 6.96 -2.68
C SER A 94 5.15 7.47 -3.98
N MET A 95 5.43 6.84 -5.11
CA MET A 95 4.82 7.20 -6.39
C MET A 95 3.30 6.99 -6.37
N LEU A 96 2.85 5.86 -5.86
CA LEU A 96 1.42 5.56 -5.74
C LEU A 96 0.70 6.66 -4.96
N LEU A 97 1.26 7.06 -3.82
CA LEU A 97 0.64 8.08 -2.94
C LEU A 97 0.61 9.47 -3.55
N GLU A 98 1.48 9.76 -4.51
CA GLU A 98 1.49 11.03 -5.24
C GLU A 98 0.64 10.98 -6.52
N GLY A 99 0.00 9.86 -6.81
CA GLY A 99 -0.77 9.70 -8.04
C GLY A 99 0.09 9.50 -9.28
N ILE A 100 1.33 9.05 -9.09
CA ILE A 100 2.29 8.80 -10.18
C ILE A 100 2.23 7.30 -10.53
N ASP A 101 2.36 7.00 -11.83
CA ASP A 101 2.40 5.60 -12.28
C ASP A 101 3.67 4.92 -11.77
N TRP A 102 3.49 3.96 -10.87
CA TRP A 102 4.55 3.23 -10.19
C TRP A 102 4.87 1.88 -10.84
N ARG A 103 4.09 1.46 -11.85
CA ARG A 103 4.13 0.09 -12.38
C ARG A 103 5.43 -0.26 -13.06
N ARG A 104 6.14 0.75 -13.61
CA ARG A 104 7.40 0.54 -14.34
C ARG A 104 8.45 1.57 -13.91
N PRO A 105 8.91 1.52 -12.66
CA PRO A 105 9.97 2.41 -12.22
C PRO A 105 11.27 2.03 -12.95
N ILE A 106 11.95 3.02 -13.51
CA ILE A 106 13.19 2.82 -14.26
C ILE A 106 14.34 3.42 -13.46
N ARG A 107 15.32 2.58 -13.14
CA ARG A 107 16.59 3.06 -12.57
C ARG A 107 17.45 3.62 -13.68
N THR A 108 18.08 4.77 -13.40
CA THR A 108 19.02 5.37 -14.37
C THR A 108 20.32 4.59 -14.46
N ALA A 109 20.67 3.85 -13.39
CA ALA A 109 21.82 2.97 -13.35
C ALA A 109 21.57 1.85 -12.34
N ALA A 110 22.20 0.71 -12.55
CA ALA A 110 22.21 -0.34 -11.54
C ALA A 110 22.98 0.12 -10.29
N PRO A 111 22.61 -0.37 -9.08
CA PRO A 111 23.40 -0.07 -7.89
C PRO A 111 24.83 -0.52 -8.08
N ALA A 112 25.80 0.34 -7.69
CA ALA A 112 27.23 0.06 -7.85
C ALA A 112 27.66 -1.14 -7.02
N MET A 113 27.01 -1.36 -5.89
CA MET A 113 27.33 -2.42 -4.98
C MET A 113 26.35 -3.58 -5.21
N ALA A 114 26.79 -4.53 -5.93
CA ALA A 114 26.04 -5.76 -6.16
C ALA A 114 26.58 -6.93 -5.34
N VAL A 115 27.48 -6.67 -4.46
CA VAL A 115 28.18 -7.69 -3.70
C VAL A 115 27.65 -7.81 -2.31
#